data_8cf3346e791a5eb569c026a016151fdf
#
_entry.id   8cf3346e791a5eb569c026a016151fdf
#
_cell.length_a   1.000
_cell.length_b   1.000
_cell.length_c   1.000
_cell.angle_alpha   90.00
_cell.angle_beta   90.00
_cell.angle_gamma   90.00
#
_symmetry.space_group_name_H-M   'P 1'
#
loop_
_entity.id
_entity.type
_entity.pdbx_description
1 polymer ?
#
loop_
_entity_poly.entity_id
_entity_poly.type
_entity_poly.pdbx_seq_one_letter_code
_entity_poly.pdbx_strand_id
1 'polypeptide(L)'
;SAVVTEAQPRSRWLSWSLRWSWRDFRAHWVAVIAIAFVLAIGTGVYAGLGSTGEWRRQTNDASFAALEMHDLRLTLSPGTFIEQGQLLGAIESIDDADSVSAAAERLVVDSQVDTGSLGLADSVLVPARLVGMTFGSDRPVDAVWIRAGTAPSAAPADRSAVLEVKFADEHDLPTEGTILVSGGREVTYTGLGVTPEDFFYEGPEGTIFAAGELAIVYLPLAAVQDISGNEGMVNDAVITLVDGADRDSVAAQLDAAVSELGVGATVSTRDDADAVRVLYEDIDNDQRFWNA
;
A
#
# COMPACT_ATOMS: atom_id res chain seq x y z
N SER A 1 81.69 -23.35 -19.41
CA SER A 1 81.06 -22.04 -19.32
C SER A 1 79.91 -22.15 -18.31
N ALA A 2 80.12 -21.63 -17.09
CA ALA A 2 79.15 -21.58 -16.04
C ALA A 2 78.43 -20.19 -16.10
N VAL A 3 77.11 -20.17 -16.27
CA VAL A 3 76.32 -18.96 -16.21
C VAL A 3 75.92 -18.75 -14.72
N VAL A 4 76.49 -17.74 -14.11
CA VAL A 4 76.11 -17.30 -12.76
C VAL A 4 74.90 -16.43 -12.90
N THR A 5 73.77 -16.90 -12.40
CA THR A 5 72.53 -16.13 -12.32
C THR A 5 72.57 -15.31 -11.02
N GLU A 6 72.82 -14.02 -11.13
CA GLU A 6 72.70 -13.08 -10.01
C GLU A 6 71.26 -12.92 -9.58
N ALA A 7 70.94 -13.35 -8.39
CA ALA A 7 69.64 -13.12 -7.74
C ALA A 7 69.57 -11.68 -7.18
N GLN A 8 68.77 -10.84 -7.75
CA GLN A 8 68.54 -9.47 -7.25
C GLN A 8 67.84 -9.45 -5.90
N PRO A 9 68.32 -8.66 -4.93
CA PRO A 9 67.65 -8.57 -3.60
C PRO A 9 66.46 -7.60 -3.61
N ARG A 10 65.29 -8.09 -3.98
CA ARG A 10 64.04 -7.33 -3.93
C ARG A 10 63.44 -7.15 -2.52
N SER A 11 63.98 -7.81 -1.51
CA SER A 11 63.34 -7.83 -0.17
C SER A 11 63.73 -6.69 0.78
N ARG A 12 64.80 -5.94 0.51
CA ARG A 12 65.30 -4.90 1.44
C ARG A 12 64.58 -3.55 1.29
N TRP A 13 63.97 -3.26 0.15
CA TRP A 13 63.28 -2.02 -0.08
C TRP A 13 61.85 -2.03 0.58
N LEU A 14 61.21 -3.17 0.58
CA LEU A 14 59.89 -3.35 1.21
C LEU A 14 59.95 -3.23 2.74
N SER A 15 61.03 -3.67 3.37
CA SER A 15 61.21 -3.58 4.82
C SER A 15 61.55 -2.15 5.31
N TRP A 16 62.17 -1.34 4.47
CA TRP A 16 62.50 0.05 4.80
C TRP A 16 61.30 0.96 4.68
N SER A 17 60.50 0.81 3.62
CA SER A 17 59.24 1.56 3.43
C SER A 17 58.22 1.25 4.52
N LEU A 18 58.09 -0.02 4.93
CA LEU A 18 57.21 -0.43 6.03
C LEU A 18 57.62 0.16 7.40
N ARG A 19 58.92 0.23 7.69
CA ARG A 19 59.43 0.84 8.94
C ARG A 19 59.28 2.35 8.97
N TRP A 20 59.37 3.02 7.82
CA TRP A 20 59.16 4.46 7.71
C TRP A 20 57.67 4.79 7.84
N SER A 21 56.81 4.07 7.13
CA SER A 21 55.35 4.24 7.25
C SER A 21 54.83 3.98 8.66
N TRP A 22 55.43 2.97 9.35
CA TRP A 22 55.03 2.68 10.74
C TRP A 22 55.47 3.79 11.73
N ARG A 23 56.62 4.42 11.52
CA ARG A 23 57.11 5.53 12.35
C ARG A 23 56.34 6.79 12.09
N ASP A 24 55.96 7.05 10.85
CA ASP A 24 55.15 8.20 10.45
C ASP A 24 53.70 8.04 10.91
N PHE A 25 53.14 6.83 10.78
CA PHE A 25 51.86 6.47 11.34
C PHE A 25 51.82 6.72 12.88
N ARG A 26 52.88 6.32 13.57
CA ARG A 26 52.95 6.49 15.03
C ARG A 26 53.13 7.96 15.45
N ALA A 27 53.69 8.80 14.61
CA ALA A 27 53.80 10.24 14.84
C ALA A 27 52.49 10.98 14.60
N HIS A 28 51.64 10.50 13.67
CA HIS A 28 50.42 11.15 13.23
C HIS A 28 49.15 10.31 13.47
N TRP A 29 49.23 9.32 14.34
CA TRP A 29 48.13 8.34 14.56
C TRP A 29 46.79 9.00 14.88
N VAL A 30 46.78 10.12 15.61
CA VAL A 30 45.56 10.87 15.94
C VAL A 30 44.94 11.45 14.67
N ALA A 31 45.74 12.02 13.76
CA ALA A 31 45.22 12.53 12.49
C ALA A 31 44.74 11.41 11.58
N VAL A 32 45.43 10.28 11.54
CA VAL A 32 45.00 9.10 10.76
C VAL A 32 43.72 8.51 11.29
N ILE A 33 43.56 8.42 12.62
CA ILE A 33 42.30 7.97 13.22
C ILE A 33 41.17 8.97 12.97
N ALA A 34 41.43 10.29 13.06
CA ALA A 34 40.43 11.30 12.77
C ALA A 34 39.94 11.23 11.32
N ILE A 35 40.86 11.07 10.36
CA ILE A 35 40.53 10.91 8.95
C ILE A 35 39.77 9.59 8.72
N ALA A 36 40.21 8.49 9.32
CA ALA A 36 39.56 7.19 9.22
C ALA A 36 38.13 7.24 9.81
N PHE A 37 37.96 7.97 10.91
CA PHE A 37 36.67 8.17 11.56
C PHE A 37 35.72 9.01 10.69
N VAL A 38 36.19 10.10 10.08
CA VAL A 38 35.41 10.91 9.13
C VAL A 38 35.01 10.09 7.91
N LEU A 39 35.95 9.31 7.35
CA LEU A 39 35.64 8.42 6.23
C LEU A 39 34.66 7.32 6.63
N ALA A 40 34.82 6.73 7.82
CA ALA A 40 33.91 5.69 8.33
C ALA A 40 32.49 6.23 8.57
N ILE A 41 32.35 7.46 9.11
CA ILE A 41 31.06 8.13 9.24
C ILE A 41 30.48 8.38 7.85
N GLY A 42 31.23 8.98 6.94
CA GLY A 42 30.76 9.29 5.58
C GLY A 42 30.32 8.05 4.81
N THR A 43 31.12 6.98 4.82
CA THR A 43 30.76 5.72 4.18
C THR A 43 29.66 4.98 4.91
N GLY A 44 29.62 5.05 6.25
CA GLY A 44 28.57 4.43 7.07
C GLY A 44 27.20 5.10 6.86
N VAL A 45 27.17 6.42 6.80
CA VAL A 45 25.95 7.19 6.49
C VAL A 45 25.50 6.90 5.06
N TYR A 46 26.41 6.94 4.09
CA TYR A 46 26.09 6.64 2.69
C TYR A 46 25.56 5.21 2.51
N ALA A 47 26.20 4.21 3.07
CA ALA A 47 25.76 2.83 3.00
C ALA A 47 24.44 2.61 3.76
N GLY A 48 24.26 3.25 4.92
CA GLY A 48 23.04 3.19 5.72
C GLY A 48 21.85 3.78 4.96
N LEU A 49 22.00 4.96 4.40
CA LEU A 49 20.93 5.62 3.65
C LEU A 49 20.64 4.93 2.31
N GLY A 50 21.66 4.42 1.62
CA GLY A 50 21.48 3.66 0.39
C GLY A 50 20.72 2.33 0.58
N SER A 51 20.78 1.73 1.78
CA SER A 51 20.05 0.49 2.09
C SER A 51 18.60 0.72 2.55
N THR A 52 18.23 1.95 2.93
CA THR A 52 16.87 2.24 3.42
C THR A 52 15.81 2.07 2.35
N GLY A 53 16.10 2.39 1.09
CA GLY A 53 15.18 2.22 -0.02
C GLY A 53 14.78 0.76 -0.23
N GLU A 54 15.75 -0.14 -0.26
CA GLU A 54 15.50 -1.58 -0.42
C GLU A 54 14.70 -2.14 0.78
N TRP A 55 15.06 -1.77 2.00
CA TRP A 55 14.32 -2.17 3.20
C TRP A 55 12.87 -1.65 3.17
N ARG A 56 12.65 -0.40 2.75
CA ARG A 56 11.29 0.17 2.60
C ARG A 56 10.48 -0.60 1.57
N ARG A 57 11.08 -0.94 0.40
CA ARG A 57 10.41 -1.78 -0.62
C ARG A 57 10.00 -3.12 -0.04
N GLN A 58 10.93 -3.86 0.58
CA GLN A 58 10.65 -5.16 1.19
C GLN A 58 9.56 -5.07 2.27
N THR A 59 9.54 -4.00 3.06
CA THR A 59 8.51 -3.80 4.08
C THR A 59 7.14 -3.53 3.47
N ASN A 60 7.09 -2.70 2.41
CA ASN A 60 5.84 -2.44 1.70
C ASN A 60 5.32 -3.70 1.00
N ASP A 61 6.19 -4.43 0.29
CA ASP A 61 5.84 -5.69 -0.37
C ASP A 61 5.30 -6.71 0.62
N ALA A 62 5.96 -6.85 1.79
CA ALA A 62 5.49 -7.74 2.84
C ALA A 62 4.13 -7.31 3.41
N SER A 63 3.87 -6.01 3.52
CA SER A 63 2.59 -5.49 3.99
C SER A 63 1.48 -5.73 2.97
N PHE A 64 1.75 -5.48 1.69
CA PHE A 64 0.82 -5.75 0.60
C PHE A 64 0.50 -7.25 0.50
N ALA A 65 1.51 -8.11 0.59
CA ALA A 65 1.30 -9.56 0.59
C ALA A 65 0.52 -10.05 1.82
N ALA A 66 0.82 -9.51 3.01
CA ALA A 66 0.13 -9.92 4.24
C ALA A 66 -1.36 -9.54 4.27
N LEU A 67 -1.73 -8.50 3.52
CA LEU A 67 -3.11 -8.01 3.41
C LEU A 67 -3.78 -8.45 2.11
N GLU A 68 -3.16 -9.36 1.36
CA GLU A 68 -3.70 -9.89 0.11
C GLU A 68 -4.14 -8.77 -0.85
N MET A 69 -3.22 -7.80 -1.07
CA MET A 69 -3.52 -6.68 -1.98
C MET A 69 -3.82 -7.22 -3.37
N HIS A 70 -4.86 -6.70 -4.00
CA HIS A 70 -5.26 -7.09 -5.34
C HIS A 70 -4.14 -6.94 -6.38
N ASP A 71 -4.12 -7.79 -7.40
CA ASP A 71 -3.28 -7.68 -8.58
C ASP A 71 -3.96 -6.86 -9.68
N LEU A 72 -5.30 -7.00 -9.78
CA LEU A 72 -6.16 -6.30 -10.70
C LEU A 72 -7.38 -5.73 -9.96
N ARG A 73 -7.81 -4.55 -10.37
CA ARG A 73 -9.05 -3.93 -9.93
C ARG A 73 -9.90 -3.55 -11.12
N LEU A 74 -11.18 -3.88 -11.04
CA LEU A 74 -12.18 -3.56 -12.03
C LEU A 74 -13.15 -2.54 -11.42
N THR A 75 -13.18 -1.33 -11.96
CA THR A 75 -14.06 -0.26 -11.48
C THR A 75 -15.03 0.14 -12.60
N LEU A 76 -16.32 0.14 -12.33
CA LEU A 76 -17.32 0.62 -13.27
C LEU A 76 -17.26 2.15 -13.41
N SER A 77 -17.70 2.64 -14.55
CA SER A 77 -17.79 4.08 -14.79
C SER A 77 -18.61 4.78 -13.69
N PRO A 78 -18.26 6.02 -13.30
CA PRO A 78 -18.94 6.73 -12.24
C PRO A 78 -20.47 6.75 -12.41
N GLY A 79 -21.19 6.40 -11.34
CA GLY A 79 -22.66 6.32 -11.34
C GLY A 79 -23.24 5.08 -12.01
N THR A 80 -22.40 4.14 -12.44
CA THR A 80 -22.85 2.85 -12.98
C THR A 80 -22.80 1.79 -11.89
N PHE A 81 -23.88 1.02 -11.79
CA PHE A 81 -24.01 -0.10 -10.86
C PHE A 81 -24.60 -1.29 -11.62
N ILE A 82 -24.21 -2.50 -11.24
CA ILE A 82 -24.79 -3.76 -11.77
C ILE A 82 -25.17 -4.68 -10.63
N GLU A 83 -25.95 -5.70 -10.92
CA GLU A 83 -26.37 -6.68 -9.91
C GLU A 83 -25.16 -7.45 -9.35
N GLN A 84 -25.15 -7.65 -8.05
CA GLN A 84 -24.16 -8.44 -7.35
C GLN A 84 -24.08 -9.86 -7.95
N GLY A 85 -22.87 -10.35 -8.18
CA GLY A 85 -22.57 -11.62 -8.86
C GLY A 85 -22.28 -11.47 -10.35
N GLN A 86 -22.60 -10.33 -10.99
CA GLN A 86 -22.35 -10.14 -12.41
C GLN A 86 -20.86 -9.90 -12.71
N LEU A 87 -20.14 -9.15 -11.84
CA LEU A 87 -18.70 -8.97 -12.01
C LEU A 87 -17.96 -10.28 -11.75
N LEU A 88 -18.33 -11.04 -10.71
CA LEU A 88 -17.77 -12.35 -10.46
C LEU A 88 -18.04 -13.31 -11.62
N GLY A 89 -19.26 -13.30 -12.17
CA GLY A 89 -19.59 -14.08 -13.34
C GLY A 89 -18.75 -13.73 -14.57
N ALA A 90 -18.47 -12.45 -14.79
CA ALA A 90 -17.56 -12.00 -15.86
C ALA A 90 -16.12 -12.49 -15.61
N ILE A 91 -15.63 -12.40 -14.36
CA ILE A 91 -14.31 -12.90 -13.98
C ILE A 91 -14.20 -14.41 -14.20
N GLU A 92 -15.23 -15.17 -13.88
CA GLU A 92 -15.26 -16.63 -14.05
C GLU A 92 -15.39 -17.04 -15.53
N SER A 93 -15.82 -16.15 -16.41
CA SER A 93 -16.04 -16.42 -17.84
C SER A 93 -14.82 -16.24 -18.75
N ILE A 94 -13.73 -15.66 -18.23
CA ILE A 94 -12.50 -15.46 -19.02
C ILE A 94 -11.77 -16.79 -19.28
N ASP A 95 -11.00 -16.86 -20.36
CA ASP A 95 -10.27 -18.08 -20.73
C ASP A 95 -9.22 -18.46 -19.65
N ASP A 96 -8.58 -17.46 -19.04
CA ASP A 96 -7.57 -17.63 -17.99
C ASP A 96 -8.16 -17.58 -16.56
N ALA A 97 -9.43 -17.98 -16.36
CA ALA A 97 -10.09 -17.98 -15.05
C ALA A 97 -9.33 -18.78 -13.98
N ASP A 98 -8.62 -19.84 -14.36
CA ASP A 98 -7.77 -20.65 -13.49
C ASP A 98 -6.57 -19.85 -12.93
N SER A 99 -6.23 -18.71 -13.54
CA SER A 99 -5.20 -17.79 -13.06
C SER A 99 -5.68 -16.90 -11.92
N VAL A 100 -6.99 -16.85 -11.66
CA VAL A 100 -7.58 -16.08 -10.56
C VAL A 100 -7.51 -16.89 -9.27
N SER A 101 -6.80 -16.37 -8.27
CA SER A 101 -6.68 -16.97 -6.94
C SER A 101 -7.90 -16.66 -6.06
N ALA A 102 -8.30 -15.39 -6.04
CA ALA A 102 -9.50 -14.92 -5.36
C ALA A 102 -10.04 -13.66 -6.05
N ALA A 103 -11.34 -13.45 -5.90
CA ALA A 103 -12.01 -12.23 -6.35
C ALA A 103 -13.11 -11.83 -5.36
N ALA A 104 -13.36 -10.53 -5.23
CA ALA A 104 -14.42 -10.01 -4.39
C ALA A 104 -15.08 -8.79 -5.02
N GLU A 105 -16.41 -8.79 -5.06
CA GLU A 105 -17.19 -7.61 -5.45
C GLU A 105 -17.31 -6.63 -4.29
N ARG A 106 -17.33 -5.36 -4.62
CA ARG A 106 -17.46 -4.26 -3.67
C ARG A 106 -18.49 -3.24 -4.17
N LEU A 107 -19.01 -2.46 -3.22
CA LEU A 107 -19.75 -1.24 -3.52
C LEU A 107 -19.00 -0.06 -2.94
N VAL A 108 -18.48 0.79 -3.80
CA VAL A 108 -17.73 2.00 -3.42
C VAL A 108 -18.60 3.21 -3.75
N VAL A 109 -18.96 3.99 -2.74
CA VAL A 109 -19.81 5.17 -2.91
C VAL A 109 -19.22 6.39 -2.19
N ASP A 110 -19.31 7.54 -2.86
CA ASP A 110 -18.94 8.81 -2.24
C ASP A 110 -20.01 9.24 -1.24
N SER A 111 -19.56 9.83 -0.14
CA SER A 111 -20.39 10.26 0.96
C SER A 111 -19.76 11.47 1.64
N GLN A 112 -20.29 11.81 2.81
CA GLN A 112 -19.69 12.74 3.77
C GLN A 112 -19.75 12.09 5.14
N VAL A 113 -18.78 12.40 5.99
CA VAL A 113 -18.79 12.00 7.40
C VAL A 113 -18.88 13.24 8.27
N ASP A 114 -19.82 13.22 9.20
CA ASP A 114 -19.95 14.19 10.27
C ASP A 114 -19.66 13.51 11.62
N THR A 115 -18.69 14.03 12.33
CA THR A 115 -18.27 13.54 13.65
C THR A 115 -18.99 14.21 14.80
N GLY A 116 -19.94 15.11 14.52
CA GLY A 116 -20.69 15.87 15.54
C GLY A 116 -21.45 15.00 16.54
N SER A 117 -21.85 13.79 16.14
CA SER A 117 -22.49 12.80 17.02
C SER A 117 -21.58 12.25 18.13
N LEU A 118 -20.26 12.36 17.99
CA LEU A 118 -19.29 11.91 18.99
C LEU A 118 -19.16 12.85 20.18
N GLY A 119 -19.79 14.05 20.13
CA GLY A 119 -19.76 15.02 21.22
C GLY A 119 -18.37 15.62 21.49
N LEU A 120 -17.51 15.58 20.50
CA LEU A 120 -16.18 16.21 20.56
C LEU A 120 -16.31 17.73 20.50
N ALA A 121 -15.29 18.44 21.02
CA ALA A 121 -15.26 19.90 21.04
C ALA A 121 -15.28 20.49 19.62
N ASP A 122 -14.61 19.82 18.69
CA ASP A 122 -14.53 20.18 17.29
C ASP A 122 -15.17 19.06 16.45
N SER A 123 -16.37 19.30 15.91
CA SER A 123 -16.99 18.41 14.93
C SER A 123 -16.46 18.70 13.54
N VAL A 124 -16.22 17.63 12.76
CA VAL A 124 -15.68 17.73 11.40
C VAL A 124 -16.72 17.19 10.42
N LEU A 125 -16.91 17.93 9.34
CA LEU A 125 -17.70 17.48 8.18
C LEU A 125 -16.75 17.41 6.99
N VAL A 126 -16.45 16.21 6.53
CA VAL A 126 -15.48 15.99 5.43
C VAL A 126 -16.07 15.08 4.36
N PRO A 127 -15.55 15.13 3.12
CA PRO A 127 -15.79 14.10 2.13
C PRO A 127 -15.46 12.73 2.68
N ALA A 128 -16.21 11.73 2.26
CA ALA A 128 -16.00 10.36 2.69
C ALA A 128 -16.20 9.38 1.54
N ARG A 129 -15.58 8.22 1.68
CA ARG A 129 -15.78 7.05 0.83
C ARG A 129 -16.28 5.90 1.69
N LEU A 130 -17.44 5.36 1.36
CA LEU A 130 -17.95 4.14 1.97
C LEU A 130 -17.54 2.97 1.08
N VAL A 131 -16.82 2.01 1.64
CA VAL A 131 -16.36 0.81 0.95
C VAL A 131 -17.11 -0.39 1.51
N GLY A 132 -18.07 -0.88 0.73
CA GLY A 132 -18.83 -2.09 1.04
C GLY A 132 -18.04 -3.31 0.57
N MET A 133 -17.61 -4.15 1.50
CA MET A 133 -16.76 -5.30 1.24
C MET A 133 -17.17 -6.52 2.04
N THR A 134 -16.57 -7.67 1.73
CA THR A 134 -16.80 -8.92 2.46
C THR A 134 -15.80 -9.05 3.60
N PHE A 135 -16.31 -9.20 4.82
CA PHE A 135 -15.51 -9.50 6.00
C PHE A 135 -15.54 -11.01 6.32
N GLY A 136 -14.45 -11.52 6.91
CA GLY A 136 -14.36 -12.90 7.38
C GLY A 136 -14.31 -13.96 6.28
N SER A 137 -13.88 -13.58 5.07
CA SER A 137 -13.61 -14.52 3.99
C SER A 137 -12.38 -15.37 4.30
N ASP A 138 -12.40 -16.65 3.91
CA ASP A 138 -11.21 -17.53 3.97
C ASP A 138 -10.15 -17.13 2.93
N ARG A 139 -10.55 -16.40 1.90
CA ARG A 139 -9.68 -15.84 0.86
C ARG A 139 -10.00 -14.35 0.71
N PRO A 140 -9.50 -13.52 1.60
CA PRO A 140 -9.73 -12.09 1.50
C PRO A 140 -8.96 -11.52 0.30
N VAL A 141 -9.47 -10.44 -0.27
CA VAL A 141 -8.73 -9.55 -1.16
C VAL A 141 -8.82 -8.17 -0.54
N ASP A 142 -7.72 -7.45 -0.49
CA ASP A 142 -7.60 -6.15 0.21
C ASP A 142 -8.09 -6.22 1.66
N ALA A 143 -7.54 -7.15 2.43
CA ALA A 143 -7.93 -7.32 3.83
C ALA A 143 -7.69 -6.05 4.65
N VAL A 144 -8.65 -5.72 5.52
CA VAL A 144 -8.52 -4.58 6.44
C VAL A 144 -7.57 -4.95 7.59
N TRP A 145 -6.45 -4.26 7.70
CA TRP A 145 -5.60 -4.34 8.89
C TRP A 145 -6.26 -3.54 10.03
N ILE A 146 -6.57 -4.23 11.13
CA ILE A 146 -7.18 -3.61 12.31
C ILE A 146 -6.07 -3.20 13.27
N ARG A 147 -5.91 -1.89 13.48
CA ARG A 147 -4.98 -1.34 14.47
C ARG A 147 -5.54 -1.38 15.89
N ALA A 148 -6.81 -1.10 16.03
CA ALA A 148 -7.50 -1.05 17.32
C ALA A 148 -8.98 -1.41 17.17
N GLY A 149 -9.59 -1.95 18.21
CA GLY A 149 -10.99 -2.37 18.19
C GLY A 149 -11.20 -3.71 17.48
N THR A 150 -12.34 -3.87 16.82
CA THR A 150 -12.76 -5.11 16.16
C THR A 150 -13.30 -4.85 14.76
N ALA A 151 -13.01 -5.78 13.83
CA ALA A 151 -13.63 -5.79 12.52
C ALA A 151 -15.09 -6.25 12.59
N PRO A 152 -15.93 -5.86 11.61
CA PRO A 152 -17.23 -6.46 11.39
C PRO A 152 -17.13 -7.99 11.25
N SER A 153 -18.15 -8.67 11.70
CA SER A 153 -18.26 -10.12 11.52
C SER A 153 -18.80 -10.46 10.12
N ALA A 154 -18.64 -11.71 9.70
CA ALA A 154 -19.23 -12.24 8.47
C ALA A 154 -20.77 -12.36 8.55
N ALA A 155 -21.39 -12.03 9.69
CA ALA A 155 -22.83 -12.17 9.85
C ALA A 155 -23.58 -11.15 8.96
N PRO A 156 -24.59 -11.59 8.15
CA PRO A 156 -25.29 -10.71 7.23
C PRO A 156 -26.03 -9.53 7.91
N ALA A 157 -26.30 -9.64 9.21
CA ALA A 157 -26.96 -8.59 10.00
C ALA A 157 -25.98 -7.60 10.63
N ASP A 158 -24.67 -7.84 10.54
CA ASP A 158 -23.67 -6.91 11.06
C ASP A 158 -23.67 -5.63 10.23
N ARG A 159 -23.76 -4.50 10.91
CA ARG A 159 -23.75 -3.15 10.32
C ARG A 159 -22.62 -2.30 10.91
N SER A 160 -21.76 -2.94 11.72
CA SER A 160 -20.60 -2.24 12.27
C SER A 160 -19.59 -1.90 11.18
N ALA A 161 -18.82 -0.88 11.42
CA ALA A 161 -17.82 -0.37 10.49
C ALA A 161 -16.41 -0.41 11.08
N VAL A 162 -15.42 -0.31 10.20
CA VAL A 162 -14.06 0.12 10.54
C VAL A 162 -13.84 1.49 9.95
N LEU A 163 -13.39 2.43 10.77
CA LEU A 163 -13.02 3.77 10.34
C LEU A 163 -11.54 3.80 9.98
N GLU A 164 -11.19 4.53 8.93
CA GLU A 164 -9.80 4.65 8.49
C GLU A 164 -8.94 5.30 9.59
N VAL A 165 -7.79 4.70 9.81
CA VAL A 165 -6.94 4.97 10.97
C VAL A 165 -6.30 6.36 10.95
N LYS A 166 -5.90 6.88 9.79
CA LYS A 166 -5.25 8.21 9.69
C LYS A 166 -6.27 9.32 9.89
N PHE A 167 -7.49 9.14 9.37
CA PHE A 167 -8.59 10.05 9.63
C PHE A 167 -8.89 10.12 11.13
N ALA A 168 -8.98 8.96 11.77
CA ALA A 168 -9.26 8.90 13.20
C ALA A 168 -8.13 9.54 14.04
N ASP A 169 -6.87 9.32 13.67
CA ASP A 169 -5.72 9.91 14.37
C ASP A 169 -5.66 11.43 14.22
N GLU A 170 -5.92 11.95 13.01
CA GLU A 170 -5.86 13.40 12.76
C GLU A 170 -6.93 14.17 13.54
N HIS A 171 -8.08 13.54 13.76
CA HIS A 171 -9.20 14.16 14.48
C HIS A 171 -9.37 13.66 15.93
N ASP A 172 -8.36 12.98 16.48
CA ASP A 172 -8.38 12.43 17.84
C ASP A 172 -9.66 11.62 18.17
N LEU A 173 -10.15 10.82 17.18
CA LEU A 173 -11.38 10.06 17.34
C LEU A 173 -11.17 8.81 18.21
N PRO A 174 -12.16 8.41 19.01
CA PRO A 174 -12.09 7.19 19.81
C PRO A 174 -12.06 5.94 18.92
N THR A 175 -11.63 4.80 19.50
CA THR A 175 -11.57 3.51 18.80
C THR A 175 -12.93 2.99 18.33
N GLU A 176 -13.99 3.39 18.98
CA GLU A 176 -15.38 3.05 18.66
C GLU A 176 -16.28 4.28 18.83
N GLY A 177 -17.33 4.36 18.03
CA GLY A 177 -18.25 5.49 18.08
C GLY A 177 -19.31 5.43 17.00
N THR A 178 -20.10 6.49 16.91
CA THR A 178 -21.12 6.64 15.87
C THR A 178 -20.88 7.95 15.12
N ILE A 179 -20.80 7.85 13.82
CA ILE A 179 -20.67 8.97 12.88
C ILE A 179 -21.94 9.08 12.06
N LEU A 180 -22.21 10.27 11.53
CA LEU A 180 -23.28 10.45 10.55
C LEU A 180 -22.67 10.46 9.14
N VAL A 181 -23.31 9.74 8.23
CA VAL A 181 -22.97 9.77 6.81
C VAL A 181 -24.05 10.51 6.02
N SER A 182 -23.83 10.72 4.73
CA SER A 182 -24.78 11.41 3.84
C SER A 182 -26.20 10.92 4.05
N GLY A 183 -27.16 11.86 4.06
CA GLY A 183 -28.56 11.57 4.35
C GLY A 183 -28.92 11.45 5.85
N GLY A 184 -27.96 11.78 6.75
CA GLY A 184 -28.17 11.71 8.21
C GLY A 184 -28.26 10.27 8.73
N ARG A 185 -27.68 9.31 8.00
CA ARG A 185 -27.63 7.90 8.42
C ARG A 185 -26.56 7.71 9.47
N GLU A 186 -26.89 7.05 10.54
CA GLU A 186 -25.92 6.68 11.60
C GLU A 186 -25.12 5.43 11.20
N VAL A 187 -23.82 5.51 11.38
CA VAL A 187 -22.87 4.39 11.21
C VAL A 187 -22.08 4.23 12.48
N THR A 188 -22.21 3.09 13.12
CA THR A 188 -21.41 2.73 14.30
C THR A 188 -20.15 2.02 13.85
N TYR A 189 -18.98 2.59 14.16
CA TYR A 189 -17.71 1.92 13.93
C TYR A 189 -17.21 1.31 15.25
N THR A 190 -16.61 0.12 15.14
CA THR A 190 -16.13 -0.70 16.27
C THR A 190 -14.62 -0.93 16.22
N GLY A 191 -13.97 -0.37 15.22
CA GLY A 191 -12.51 -0.49 15.06
C GLY A 191 -11.94 0.58 14.15
N LEU A 192 -10.62 0.72 14.24
CA LEU A 192 -9.80 1.57 13.40
C LEU A 192 -8.87 0.69 12.57
N GLY A 193 -8.82 0.92 11.28
CA GLY A 193 -8.03 0.09 10.37
C GLY A 193 -7.78 0.73 9.02
N VAL A 194 -7.14 0.00 8.12
CA VAL A 194 -6.83 0.45 6.76
C VAL A 194 -6.67 -0.74 5.83
N THR A 195 -7.08 -0.63 4.58
CA THR A 195 -6.77 -1.57 3.52
C THR A 195 -5.42 -1.25 2.86
N PRO A 196 -4.76 -2.18 2.19
CA PRO A 196 -3.49 -1.91 1.53
C PRO A 196 -3.59 -0.86 0.42
N GLU A 197 -4.73 -0.76 -0.27
CA GLU A 197 -4.96 0.25 -1.31
C GLU A 197 -5.08 1.68 -0.74
N ASP A 198 -5.46 1.82 0.53
CA ASP A 198 -5.65 3.10 1.20
C ASP A 198 -4.46 3.49 2.11
N PHE A 199 -3.32 2.79 2.02
CA PHE A 199 -2.09 3.23 2.67
C PHE A 199 -1.66 4.62 2.20
N PHE A 200 -2.00 4.96 0.98
CA PHE A 200 -1.90 6.29 0.40
C PHE A 200 -3.02 6.46 -0.62
N TYR A 201 -3.61 7.63 -0.72
CA TYR A 201 -4.61 7.94 -1.74
C TYR A 201 -4.44 9.36 -2.25
N GLU A 202 -4.63 9.51 -3.56
CA GLU A 202 -4.70 10.79 -4.24
C GLU A 202 -6.15 11.12 -4.55
N GLY A 203 -6.46 12.41 -4.50
CA GLY A 203 -7.73 12.92 -4.94
C GLY A 203 -7.80 13.09 -6.46
N PRO A 204 -8.94 13.56 -6.97
CA PRO A 204 -9.09 13.91 -8.37
C PRO A 204 -7.96 14.84 -8.84
N GLU A 205 -7.47 14.63 -10.07
CA GLU A 205 -6.41 15.44 -10.70
C GLU A 205 -5.05 15.39 -9.99
N GLY A 206 -4.74 14.31 -9.22
CA GLY A 206 -3.46 14.17 -8.53
C GLY A 206 -3.34 15.06 -7.29
N THR A 207 -4.45 15.55 -6.76
CA THR A 207 -4.48 16.27 -5.49
C THR A 207 -4.22 15.29 -4.36
N ILE A 208 -3.14 15.46 -3.61
CA ILE A 208 -2.89 14.69 -2.40
C ILE A 208 -3.82 15.22 -1.31
N PHE A 209 -4.71 14.38 -0.82
CA PHE A 209 -5.43 14.70 0.40
C PHE A 209 -4.48 14.70 1.59
N ALA A 210 -4.51 15.77 2.37
CA ALA A 210 -3.87 15.73 3.67
C ALA A 210 -4.55 14.69 4.57
N ALA A 211 -3.81 14.15 5.54
CA ALA A 211 -4.42 13.28 6.53
C ALA A 211 -5.63 13.96 7.16
N GLY A 212 -6.76 13.26 7.25
CA GLY A 212 -7.99 13.81 7.80
C GLY A 212 -8.91 14.59 6.85
N GLU A 213 -8.50 14.89 5.62
CA GLU A 213 -9.37 15.58 4.64
C GLU A 213 -10.36 14.64 3.93
N LEU A 214 -10.13 13.34 3.98
CA LEU A 214 -11.04 12.31 3.46
C LEU A 214 -11.22 11.23 4.53
N ALA A 215 -12.46 10.87 4.82
CA ALA A 215 -12.79 9.73 5.66
C ALA A 215 -13.04 8.50 4.80
N ILE A 216 -12.41 7.36 5.11
CA ILE A 216 -12.76 6.08 4.50
C ILE A 216 -13.40 5.20 5.57
N VAL A 217 -14.53 4.62 5.21
CA VAL A 217 -15.33 3.80 6.11
C VAL A 217 -15.57 2.45 5.45
N TYR A 218 -15.01 1.39 6.05
CA TYR A 218 -15.17 0.02 5.57
C TYR A 218 -16.34 -0.64 6.28
N LEU A 219 -17.30 -1.13 5.51
CA LEU A 219 -18.52 -1.76 6.04
C LEU A 219 -18.78 -3.10 5.32
N PRO A 220 -19.60 -3.96 5.92
CA PRO A 220 -20.18 -5.07 5.18
C PRO A 220 -20.91 -4.59 3.93
N LEU A 221 -20.74 -5.30 2.80
CA LEU A 221 -21.33 -4.91 1.52
C LEU A 221 -22.82 -4.57 1.63
N ALA A 222 -23.60 -5.43 2.30
CA ALA A 222 -25.02 -5.22 2.50
C ALA A 222 -25.34 -3.95 3.31
N ALA A 223 -24.44 -3.49 4.19
CA ALA A 223 -24.62 -2.26 4.94
C ALA A 223 -24.48 -1.03 4.03
N VAL A 224 -23.49 -1.00 3.14
CA VAL A 224 -23.32 0.10 2.17
C VAL A 224 -24.46 0.09 1.15
N GLN A 225 -24.91 -1.08 0.70
CA GLN A 225 -26.07 -1.21 -0.18
C GLN A 225 -27.34 -0.58 0.44
N ASP A 226 -27.63 -0.86 1.71
CA ASP A 226 -28.76 -0.28 2.44
C ASP A 226 -28.58 1.24 2.64
N ILE A 227 -27.41 1.69 3.08
CA ILE A 227 -27.15 3.12 3.34
C ILE A 227 -27.27 3.94 2.05
N SER A 228 -26.76 3.45 0.94
CA SER A 228 -26.72 4.15 -0.35
C SER A 228 -28.01 3.98 -1.18
N GLY A 229 -28.92 3.06 -0.80
CA GLY A 229 -30.09 2.71 -1.58
C GLY A 229 -29.82 1.91 -2.83
N ASN A 230 -28.64 1.28 -2.92
CA ASN A 230 -28.20 0.42 -4.04
C ASN A 230 -28.29 -1.07 -3.64
N GLU A 231 -29.44 -1.49 -3.14
CA GLU A 231 -29.66 -2.87 -2.68
C GLU A 231 -29.33 -3.89 -3.78
N GLY A 232 -28.49 -4.88 -3.44
CA GLY A 232 -28.06 -5.94 -4.37
C GLY A 232 -27.15 -5.47 -5.51
N MET A 233 -26.65 -4.24 -5.47
CA MET A 233 -25.80 -3.66 -6.53
C MET A 233 -24.35 -3.57 -6.09
N VAL A 234 -23.45 -3.61 -7.09
CA VAL A 234 -22.00 -3.44 -6.95
C VAL A 234 -21.46 -2.55 -8.09
N ASN A 235 -20.27 -1.99 -7.90
CA ASN A 235 -19.63 -1.17 -8.93
C ASN A 235 -18.11 -1.35 -9.01
N ASP A 236 -17.58 -2.28 -8.22
CA ASP A 236 -16.13 -2.48 -8.11
C ASP A 236 -15.86 -3.96 -7.82
N ALA A 237 -14.75 -4.48 -8.35
CA ALA A 237 -14.26 -5.81 -8.00
C ALA A 237 -12.73 -5.80 -7.91
N VAL A 238 -12.20 -6.55 -6.97
CA VAL A 238 -10.77 -6.73 -6.72
C VAL A 238 -10.40 -8.19 -6.88
N ILE A 239 -9.23 -8.44 -7.46
CA ILE A 239 -8.83 -9.75 -7.95
C ILE A 239 -7.37 -9.99 -7.57
N THR A 240 -7.09 -11.15 -6.98
CA THR A 240 -5.72 -11.66 -6.82
C THR A 240 -5.47 -12.80 -7.79
N LEU A 241 -4.25 -12.89 -8.29
CA LEU A 241 -3.85 -13.89 -9.26
C LEU A 241 -2.96 -14.96 -8.60
N VAL A 242 -2.87 -16.12 -9.23
CA VAL A 242 -1.89 -17.14 -8.83
C VAL A 242 -0.48 -16.69 -9.23
N ASP A 243 0.54 -17.17 -8.51
CA ASP A 243 1.93 -16.85 -8.80
C ASP A 243 2.30 -17.21 -10.24
N GLY A 244 2.87 -16.23 -10.95
CA GLY A 244 3.33 -16.40 -12.32
C GLY A 244 2.24 -16.25 -13.40
N ALA A 245 1.03 -15.87 -13.04
CA ALA A 245 -0.02 -15.54 -14.01
C ALA A 245 0.41 -14.35 -14.91
N ASP A 246 -0.03 -14.38 -16.17
CA ASP A 246 0.14 -13.25 -17.10
C ASP A 246 -0.95 -12.21 -16.80
N ARG A 247 -0.60 -11.24 -15.94
CA ARG A 247 -1.50 -10.18 -15.49
C ARG A 247 -2.09 -9.37 -16.63
N ASP A 248 -1.29 -9.06 -17.66
CA ASP A 248 -1.73 -8.25 -18.77
C ASP A 248 -2.73 -9.02 -19.66
N SER A 249 -2.52 -10.33 -19.84
CA SER A 249 -3.47 -11.20 -20.54
C SER A 249 -4.80 -11.26 -19.78
N VAL A 250 -4.77 -11.50 -18.48
CA VAL A 250 -5.98 -11.56 -17.64
C VAL A 250 -6.71 -10.21 -17.67
N ALA A 251 -6.00 -9.09 -17.54
CA ALA A 251 -6.60 -7.74 -17.59
C ALA A 251 -7.32 -7.48 -18.91
N ALA A 252 -6.70 -7.85 -20.04
CA ALA A 252 -7.32 -7.67 -21.36
C ALA A 252 -8.58 -8.54 -21.54
N GLN A 253 -8.58 -9.76 -21.02
CA GLN A 253 -9.74 -10.65 -21.06
C GLN A 253 -10.88 -10.13 -20.16
N LEU A 254 -10.55 -9.59 -18.97
CA LEU A 254 -11.52 -8.95 -18.09
C LEU A 254 -12.18 -7.73 -18.72
N ASP A 255 -11.39 -6.87 -19.37
CA ASP A 255 -11.92 -5.69 -20.09
C ASP A 255 -12.90 -6.10 -21.17
N ALA A 256 -12.58 -7.15 -21.95
CA ALA A 256 -13.48 -7.72 -22.94
C ALA A 256 -14.76 -8.30 -22.32
N ALA A 257 -14.64 -9.12 -21.26
CA ALA A 257 -15.77 -9.76 -20.60
C ALA A 257 -16.75 -8.75 -19.99
N VAL A 258 -16.23 -7.67 -19.38
CA VAL A 258 -17.09 -6.61 -18.81
C VAL A 258 -17.72 -5.75 -19.89
N SER A 259 -17.02 -5.52 -21.01
CA SER A 259 -17.62 -4.84 -22.17
C SER A 259 -18.84 -5.57 -22.71
N GLU A 260 -18.88 -6.91 -22.63
CA GLU A 260 -20.04 -7.73 -23.02
C GLU A 260 -21.27 -7.50 -22.10
N LEU A 261 -21.06 -7.05 -20.86
CA LEU A 261 -22.16 -6.65 -19.97
C LEU A 261 -22.81 -5.33 -20.38
N GLY A 262 -22.23 -4.62 -21.35
CA GLY A 262 -22.75 -3.35 -21.87
C GLY A 262 -22.54 -2.17 -20.93
N VAL A 263 -21.64 -2.27 -19.97
CA VAL A 263 -21.27 -1.21 -19.01
C VAL A 263 -19.85 -0.72 -19.26
N GLY A 264 -19.62 0.56 -18.98
CA GLY A 264 -18.28 1.11 -19.01
C GLY A 264 -17.52 0.71 -17.77
N ALA A 265 -16.29 0.23 -17.93
CA ALA A 265 -15.42 -0.14 -16.82
C ALA A 265 -13.96 0.21 -17.14
N THR A 266 -13.14 0.21 -16.11
CA THR A 266 -11.68 0.32 -16.21
C THR A 266 -11.07 -0.83 -15.41
N VAL A 267 -10.17 -1.58 -16.06
CA VAL A 267 -9.32 -2.55 -15.40
C VAL A 267 -7.97 -1.88 -15.14
N SER A 268 -7.58 -1.77 -13.87
CA SER A 268 -6.30 -1.23 -13.43
C SER A 268 -5.48 -2.31 -12.75
N THR A 269 -4.17 -2.14 -12.78
CA THR A 269 -3.23 -3.05 -12.12
C THR A 269 -2.87 -2.54 -10.73
N ARG A 270 -2.29 -3.40 -9.89
CA ARG A 270 -1.72 -3.00 -8.60
C ARG A 270 -0.76 -1.81 -8.74
N ASP A 271 0.02 -1.77 -9.82
CA ASP A 271 1.03 -0.72 -10.03
C ASP A 271 0.40 0.66 -10.29
N ASP A 272 -0.86 0.69 -10.75
CA ASP A 272 -1.64 1.91 -10.96
C ASP A 272 -2.28 2.42 -9.66
N ALA A 273 -2.32 1.59 -8.60
CA ALA A 273 -2.88 1.99 -7.32
C ALA A 273 -2.04 3.11 -6.69
N ASP A 274 -2.71 4.18 -6.21
CA ASP A 274 -2.05 5.34 -5.62
C ASP A 274 -1.09 4.96 -4.49
N ALA A 275 -1.50 4.02 -3.63
CA ALA A 275 -0.68 3.53 -2.53
C ALA A 275 0.65 2.94 -3.00
N VAL A 276 0.64 2.18 -4.10
CA VAL A 276 1.85 1.57 -4.68
C VAL A 276 2.67 2.64 -5.37
N ARG A 277 2.05 3.39 -6.29
CA ARG A 277 2.73 4.40 -7.09
C ARG A 277 3.46 5.43 -6.21
N VAL A 278 2.78 6.06 -5.27
CA VAL A 278 3.36 7.10 -4.41
C VAL A 278 4.46 6.55 -3.51
N LEU A 279 4.24 5.38 -2.88
CA LEU A 279 5.24 4.80 -2.00
C LEU A 279 6.53 4.39 -2.73
N TYR A 280 6.42 3.90 -3.98
CA TYR A 280 7.59 3.51 -4.77
C TYR A 280 8.26 4.71 -5.46
N GLU A 281 7.51 5.69 -5.94
CA GLU A 281 8.07 6.94 -6.47
C GLU A 281 8.87 7.71 -5.41
N ASP A 282 8.39 7.76 -4.17
CA ASP A 282 9.10 8.37 -3.05
C ASP A 282 10.45 7.68 -2.78
N ILE A 283 10.45 6.34 -2.78
CA ILE A 283 11.68 5.55 -2.63
C ILE A 283 12.66 5.81 -3.79
N ASP A 284 12.17 5.86 -5.02
CA ASP A 284 12.99 6.11 -6.21
C ASP A 284 13.56 7.52 -6.24
N ASN A 285 12.79 8.51 -5.82
CA ASN A 285 13.24 9.89 -5.71
C ASN A 285 14.33 10.03 -4.65
N ASP A 286 14.16 9.41 -3.50
CA ASP A 286 15.19 9.34 -2.45
C ASP A 286 16.48 8.72 -3.00
N GLN A 287 16.39 7.60 -3.71
CA GLN A 287 17.56 6.92 -4.29
C GLN A 287 18.25 7.78 -5.36
N ARG A 288 17.51 8.48 -6.22
CA ARG A 288 18.06 9.39 -7.22
C ARG A 288 18.81 10.56 -6.57
N PHE A 289 18.28 11.10 -5.50
CA PHE A 289 18.93 12.17 -4.74
C PHE A 289 20.28 11.72 -4.16
N TRP A 290 20.38 10.47 -3.67
CA TRP A 290 21.61 9.92 -3.10
C TRP A 290 22.63 9.45 -4.14
N ASN A 291 22.19 9.18 -5.38
CA ASN A 291 23.08 8.75 -6.47
C ASN A 291 23.59 9.93 -7.35
N ALA A 292 23.09 11.14 -7.13
CA ALA A 292 23.50 12.36 -7.83
C ALA A 292 24.65 13.09 -7.10
#